data_a1d266e0aa207587ce6d564f08af3f7f
#
_entry.id   a1d266e0aa207587ce6d564f08af3f7f
#
_cell.length_a   1.000
_cell.length_b   1.000
_cell.length_c   1.000
_cell.angle_alpha   90.00
_cell.angle_beta   90.00
_cell.angle_gamma   90.00
#
_symmetry.space_group_name_H-M   'P 1'
#
loop_
_entity.id
_entity.type
_entity.pdbx_description
1 polymer ?
#
loop_
_entity_poly.entity_id
_entity_poly.type
_entity_poly.pdbx_seq_one_letter_code
_entity_poly.pdbx_strand_id
1 'polypeptide(L)'
;MKHKTLLSAFLVFALTFAGCTTGWVSTATADAPIVIQIVTGIIQIVSSVNGKAATPQEISRIQAIGNVVVADMSLAQVLAQKYDSTPSADRATLLGKIHDALVLASANLNQLLQAAAVTNPNTRATIAGAVNLALATVSGLESLIPAPTTTTLKAAAPHVLLAPAVITARYNAILEAHGFQKYSLR
;
A
#
# COMPACT_ATOMS: atom_id res chain seq x y z
N MET A 1 -21.96 -44.25 -21.46
CA MET A 1 -22.50 -42.97 -20.91
C MET A 1 -21.67 -42.33 -19.78
N LYS A 2 -20.40 -42.75 -19.55
CA LYS A 2 -19.58 -42.26 -18.40
C LYS A 2 -18.63 -41.11 -18.74
N HIS A 3 -18.45 -40.71 -20.00
CA HIS A 3 -17.50 -39.67 -20.39
C HIS A 3 -18.09 -38.24 -20.42
N LYS A 4 -19.41 -38.07 -20.42
CA LYS A 4 -20.04 -36.73 -20.45
C LYS A 4 -20.04 -36.01 -19.09
N THR A 5 -20.06 -36.76 -17.99
CA THR A 5 -20.06 -36.22 -16.63
C THR A 5 -18.67 -35.71 -16.18
N LEU A 6 -17.59 -36.30 -16.69
CA LEU A 6 -16.22 -35.88 -16.37
C LEU A 6 -15.86 -34.54 -17.03
N LEU A 7 -16.36 -34.30 -18.27
CA LEU A 7 -16.09 -33.03 -18.97
C LEU A 7 -16.79 -31.84 -18.28
N SER A 8 -18.02 -32.05 -17.77
CA SER A 8 -18.76 -31.00 -17.06
C SER A 8 -18.10 -30.62 -15.72
N ALA A 9 -17.55 -31.59 -14.98
CA ALA A 9 -16.86 -31.32 -13.73
C ALA A 9 -15.56 -30.54 -13.93
N PHE A 10 -14.84 -30.79 -15.02
CA PHE A 10 -13.61 -30.06 -15.36
C PHE A 10 -13.89 -28.60 -15.79
N LEU A 11 -14.99 -28.37 -16.49
CA LEU A 11 -15.38 -27.03 -16.96
C LEU A 11 -15.83 -26.15 -15.79
N VAL A 12 -16.55 -26.70 -14.80
CA VAL A 12 -16.97 -25.97 -13.60
C VAL A 12 -15.77 -25.64 -12.71
N PHE A 13 -14.77 -26.53 -12.63
CA PHE A 13 -13.56 -26.29 -11.85
C PHE A 13 -12.66 -25.19 -12.47
N ALA A 14 -12.60 -25.12 -13.82
CA ALA A 14 -11.86 -24.08 -14.52
C ALA A 14 -12.46 -22.67 -14.36
N LEU A 15 -13.80 -22.58 -14.25
CA LEU A 15 -14.50 -21.30 -14.06
C LEU A 15 -14.36 -20.72 -12.64
N THR A 16 -14.14 -21.57 -11.63
CA THR A 16 -13.95 -21.10 -10.25
C THR A 16 -12.56 -20.46 -10.02
N PHE A 17 -11.56 -20.80 -10.82
CA PHE A 17 -10.24 -20.18 -10.72
C PHE A 17 -10.11 -18.84 -11.46
N ALA A 18 -10.96 -18.56 -12.45
CA ALA A 18 -10.93 -17.30 -13.19
C ALA A 18 -11.47 -16.10 -12.38
N GLY A 19 -12.28 -16.34 -11.34
CA GLY A 19 -12.87 -15.28 -10.51
C GLY A 19 -11.97 -14.77 -9.36
N CYS A 20 -10.91 -15.51 -8.97
CA CYS A 20 -10.07 -15.14 -7.82
C CYS A 20 -8.88 -14.22 -8.17
N THR A 21 -8.56 -14.03 -9.46
CA THR A 21 -7.35 -13.29 -9.87
C THR A 21 -7.55 -11.78 -9.96
N THR A 22 -8.78 -11.29 -10.06
CA THR A 22 -9.08 -9.86 -10.24
C THR A 22 -9.30 -9.10 -8.93
N GLY A 23 -9.59 -9.79 -7.83
CA GLY A 23 -9.90 -9.15 -6.55
C GLY A 23 -8.75 -8.31 -5.99
N TRP A 24 -7.50 -8.74 -6.14
CA TRP A 24 -6.34 -8.00 -5.67
C TRP A 24 -6.09 -6.71 -6.48
N VAL A 25 -6.39 -6.70 -7.77
CA VAL A 25 -6.25 -5.50 -8.63
C VAL A 25 -7.19 -4.40 -8.15
N SER A 26 -8.46 -4.74 -7.87
CA SER A 26 -9.42 -3.76 -7.35
C SER A 26 -9.00 -3.24 -5.98
N THR A 27 -8.47 -4.08 -5.09
CA THR A 27 -7.95 -3.67 -3.79
C THR A 27 -6.73 -2.78 -3.95
N ALA A 28 -5.75 -3.16 -4.78
CA ALA A 28 -4.56 -2.34 -5.01
C ALA A 28 -4.89 -0.97 -5.59
N THR A 29 -5.86 -0.89 -6.52
CA THR A 29 -6.30 0.38 -7.10
C THR A 29 -7.11 1.25 -6.13
N ALA A 30 -7.76 0.66 -5.14
CA ALA A 30 -8.50 1.38 -4.11
C ALA A 30 -7.60 1.86 -2.95
N ASP A 31 -6.64 1.04 -2.50
CA ASP A 31 -5.85 1.31 -1.30
C ASP A 31 -4.59 2.13 -1.60
N ALA A 32 -3.96 1.97 -2.79
CA ALA A 32 -2.77 2.74 -3.14
C ALA A 32 -2.98 4.26 -3.08
N PRO A 33 -4.10 4.84 -3.59
CA PRO A 33 -4.38 6.26 -3.43
C PRO A 33 -4.48 6.72 -1.98
N ILE A 34 -4.98 5.87 -1.07
CA ILE A 34 -5.10 6.22 0.34
C ILE A 34 -3.71 6.29 0.99
N VAL A 35 -2.82 5.34 0.69
CA VAL A 35 -1.41 5.41 1.15
C VAL A 35 -0.73 6.68 0.63
N ILE A 36 -0.91 7.03 -0.64
CA ILE A 36 -0.40 8.27 -1.23
C ILE A 36 -0.92 9.50 -0.46
N GLN A 37 -2.21 9.55 -0.15
CA GLN A 37 -2.82 10.65 0.58
C GLN A 37 -2.31 10.73 2.02
N ILE A 38 -2.14 9.59 2.73
CA ILE A 38 -1.54 9.54 4.07
C ILE A 38 -0.13 10.14 4.04
N VAL A 39 0.72 9.70 3.10
CA VAL A 39 2.11 10.19 3.00
C VAL A 39 2.15 11.67 2.63
N THR A 40 1.29 12.12 1.72
CA THR A 40 1.14 13.53 1.38
C THR A 40 0.72 14.36 2.59
N GLY A 41 -0.22 13.86 3.40
CA GLY A 41 -0.63 14.49 4.65
C GLY A 41 0.53 14.59 5.65
N ILE A 42 1.36 13.56 5.79
CA ILE A 42 2.58 13.59 6.61
C ILE A 42 3.52 14.72 6.14
N ILE A 43 3.78 14.82 4.84
CA ILE A 43 4.62 15.89 4.26
C ILE A 43 4.06 17.27 4.60
N GLN A 44 2.74 17.45 4.50
CA GLN A 44 2.07 18.71 4.82
C GLN A 44 2.16 19.05 6.32
N ILE A 45 1.96 18.06 7.20
CA ILE A 45 2.10 18.23 8.65
C ILE A 45 3.51 18.72 8.97
N VAL A 46 4.53 18.03 8.47
CA VAL A 46 5.94 18.38 8.72
C VAL A 46 6.26 19.78 8.20
N SER A 47 5.78 20.12 7.02
CA SER A 47 5.97 21.45 6.44
C SER A 47 5.30 22.55 7.27
N SER A 48 4.15 22.25 7.91
CA SER A 48 3.41 23.23 8.72
C SER A 48 4.04 23.53 10.08
N VAL A 49 4.89 22.65 10.60
CA VAL A 49 5.57 22.80 11.90
C VAL A 49 6.99 23.35 11.79
N ASN A 50 7.34 23.87 10.60
CA ASN A 50 8.68 24.40 10.30
C ASN A 50 9.18 25.40 11.37
N GLY A 51 10.41 25.21 11.79
CA GLY A 51 11.10 26.06 12.78
C GLY A 51 10.68 25.87 14.24
N LYS A 52 9.59 25.11 14.51
CA LYS A 52 9.11 24.84 15.89
C LYS A 52 9.33 23.39 16.32
N ALA A 53 9.37 22.46 15.38
CA ALA A 53 9.36 21.03 15.66
C ALA A 53 10.42 20.24 14.89
N ALA A 54 10.98 20.80 13.83
CA ALA A 54 12.03 20.19 13.01
C ALA A 54 12.88 21.26 12.32
N THR A 55 14.14 20.93 12.04
CA THR A 55 15.04 21.80 11.27
C THR A 55 14.67 21.77 9.78
N PRO A 56 15.07 22.76 8.97
CA PRO A 56 14.85 22.75 7.51
C PRO A 56 15.43 21.51 6.82
N GLN A 57 16.58 21.00 7.29
CA GLN A 57 17.22 19.79 6.76
C GLN A 57 16.38 18.54 7.04
N GLU A 58 15.85 18.41 8.25
CA GLU A 58 14.97 17.30 8.63
C GLU A 58 13.67 17.31 7.81
N ILE A 59 13.09 18.50 7.64
CA ILE A 59 11.90 18.68 6.80
C ILE A 59 12.18 18.26 5.36
N SER A 60 13.27 18.75 4.77
CA SER A 60 13.70 18.36 3.41
C SER A 60 13.90 16.86 3.28
N ARG A 61 14.50 16.22 4.26
CA ARG A 61 14.72 14.76 4.27
C ARG A 61 13.40 14.00 4.31
N ILE A 62 12.48 14.38 5.19
CA ILE A 62 11.16 13.75 5.30
C ILE A 62 10.37 13.93 3.99
N GLN A 63 10.40 15.13 3.40
CA GLN A 63 9.76 15.40 2.11
C GLN A 63 10.35 14.54 0.99
N ALA A 64 11.68 14.44 0.91
CA ALA A 64 12.35 13.65 -0.13
C ALA A 64 11.95 12.17 -0.03
N ILE A 65 12.00 11.57 1.17
CA ILE A 65 11.61 10.17 1.40
C ILE A 65 10.10 9.99 1.11
N GLY A 66 9.25 10.88 1.59
CA GLY A 66 7.81 10.82 1.34
C GLY A 66 7.47 10.88 -0.15
N ASN A 67 8.13 11.73 -0.93
CA ASN A 67 7.94 11.81 -2.37
C ASN A 67 8.34 10.52 -3.10
N VAL A 68 9.37 9.82 -2.62
CA VAL A 68 9.75 8.50 -3.17
C VAL A 68 8.65 7.47 -2.88
N VAL A 69 8.11 7.42 -1.65
CA VAL A 69 6.97 6.54 -1.33
C VAL A 69 5.77 6.82 -2.24
N VAL A 70 5.44 8.09 -2.47
CA VAL A 70 4.35 8.49 -3.38
C VAL A 70 4.62 7.99 -4.80
N ALA A 71 5.85 8.09 -5.29
CA ALA A 71 6.24 7.62 -6.63
C ALA A 71 6.13 6.09 -6.72
N ASP A 72 6.63 5.34 -5.73
CA ASP A 72 6.58 3.87 -5.69
C ASP A 72 5.12 3.37 -5.64
N MET A 73 4.27 3.97 -4.80
CA MET A 73 2.86 3.63 -4.71
C MET A 73 2.08 3.98 -5.98
N SER A 74 2.40 5.11 -6.62
CA SER A 74 1.80 5.49 -7.91
C SER A 74 2.20 4.51 -9.02
N LEU A 75 3.45 4.05 -9.03
CA LEU A 75 3.93 3.04 -9.95
C LEU A 75 3.18 1.71 -9.74
N ALA A 76 3.08 1.24 -8.50
CA ALA A 76 2.36 0.02 -8.16
C ALA A 76 0.89 0.09 -8.62
N GLN A 77 0.21 1.23 -8.39
CA GLN A 77 -1.17 1.46 -8.83
C GLN A 77 -1.31 1.40 -10.35
N VAL A 78 -0.46 2.12 -11.10
CA VAL A 78 -0.51 2.14 -12.57
C VAL A 78 -0.25 0.76 -13.17
N LEU A 79 0.69 0.00 -12.59
CA LEU A 79 0.98 -1.35 -13.03
C LEU A 79 -0.17 -2.32 -12.70
N ALA A 80 -0.80 -2.19 -11.53
CA ALA A 80 -1.98 -2.97 -11.17
C ALA A 80 -3.14 -2.72 -12.13
N GLN A 81 -3.42 -1.48 -12.50
CA GLN A 81 -4.47 -1.13 -13.47
C GLN A 81 -4.24 -1.74 -14.86
N LYS A 82 -2.98 -1.97 -15.24
CA LYS A 82 -2.62 -2.60 -16.52
C LYS A 82 -2.72 -4.12 -16.51
N TYR A 83 -2.84 -4.75 -15.33
CA TYR A 83 -2.72 -6.19 -15.21
C TYR A 83 -3.72 -6.97 -16.07
N ASP A 84 -4.98 -6.58 -16.05
CA ASP A 84 -6.05 -7.30 -16.79
C ASP A 84 -5.90 -7.17 -18.31
N SER A 85 -5.34 -6.06 -18.80
CA SER A 85 -5.07 -5.83 -20.23
C SER A 85 -3.71 -6.38 -20.69
N THR A 86 -2.87 -6.86 -19.76
CA THR A 86 -1.54 -7.40 -20.07
C THR A 86 -1.65 -8.84 -20.61
N PRO A 87 -0.96 -9.18 -21.71
CA PRO A 87 -0.88 -10.55 -22.21
C PRO A 87 -0.39 -11.53 -21.13
N SER A 88 -0.91 -12.74 -21.13
CA SER A 88 -0.58 -13.75 -20.09
C SER A 88 0.91 -14.05 -19.98
N ALA A 89 1.65 -13.99 -21.09
CA ALA A 89 3.11 -14.18 -21.12
C ALA A 89 3.87 -13.11 -20.32
N ASP A 90 3.34 -11.89 -20.23
CA ASP A 90 4.01 -10.73 -19.61
C ASP A 90 3.54 -10.49 -18.16
N ARG A 91 2.45 -11.15 -17.73
CA ARG A 91 1.86 -10.93 -16.40
C ARG A 91 2.81 -11.23 -15.25
N ALA A 92 3.63 -12.29 -15.38
CA ALA A 92 4.61 -12.62 -14.34
C ALA A 92 5.65 -11.51 -14.15
N THR A 93 6.14 -10.92 -15.25
CA THR A 93 7.05 -9.77 -15.20
C THR A 93 6.39 -8.54 -14.60
N LEU A 94 5.11 -8.30 -14.94
CA LEU A 94 4.35 -7.19 -14.37
C LEU A 94 4.13 -7.34 -12.87
N LEU A 95 3.76 -8.53 -12.41
CA LEU A 95 3.63 -8.86 -10.99
C LEU A 95 4.94 -8.63 -10.22
N GLY A 96 6.08 -9.04 -10.80
CA GLY A 96 7.39 -8.76 -10.22
C GLY A 96 7.63 -7.27 -10.02
N LYS A 97 7.33 -6.44 -11.02
CA LYS A 97 7.48 -4.97 -10.92
C LYS A 97 6.54 -4.34 -9.89
N ILE A 98 5.30 -4.85 -9.76
CA ILE A 98 4.37 -4.38 -8.72
C ILE A 98 4.92 -4.73 -7.34
N HIS A 99 5.39 -5.98 -7.16
CA HIS A 99 5.97 -6.42 -5.91
C HIS A 99 7.20 -5.57 -5.53
N ASP A 100 8.12 -5.34 -6.47
CA ASP A 100 9.30 -4.50 -6.25
C ASP A 100 8.91 -3.08 -5.82
N ALA A 101 7.91 -2.48 -6.46
CA ALA A 101 7.42 -1.15 -6.09
C ALA A 101 6.84 -1.11 -4.66
N LEU A 102 6.08 -2.12 -4.24
CA LEU A 102 5.55 -2.20 -2.87
C LEU A 102 6.66 -2.44 -1.83
N VAL A 103 7.63 -3.28 -2.13
CA VAL A 103 8.81 -3.50 -1.26
C VAL A 103 9.60 -2.21 -1.08
N LEU A 104 9.82 -1.44 -2.16
CA LEU A 104 10.48 -0.13 -2.08
C LEU A 104 9.64 0.86 -1.27
N ALA A 105 8.33 0.92 -1.47
CA ALA A 105 7.45 1.77 -0.68
C ALA A 105 7.51 1.41 0.82
N SER A 106 7.48 0.12 1.17
CA SER A 106 7.63 -0.35 2.56
C SER A 106 8.98 0.06 3.17
N ALA A 107 10.08 -0.11 2.42
CA ALA A 107 11.41 0.29 2.87
C ALA A 107 11.51 1.81 3.11
N ASN A 108 10.97 2.62 2.19
CA ASN A 108 10.95 4.07 2.29
C ASN A 108 10.01 4.57 3.41
N LEU A 109 8.88 3.90 3.67
CA LEU A 109 8.03 4.19 4.83
C LEU A 109 8.77 3.96 6.15
N ASN A 110 9.56 2.88 6.27
CA ASN A 110 10.41 2.65 7.44
C ASN A 110 11.49 3.74 7.61
N GLN A 111 12.08 4.22 6.50
CA GLN A 111 13.00 5.36 6.56
C GLN A 111 12.30 6.66 6.97
N LEU A 112 11.07 6.88 6.50
CA LEU A 112 10.24 8.02 6.90
C LEU A 112 9.96 8.01 8.40
N LEU A 113 9.65 6.85 8.97
CA LEU A 113 9.46 6.67 10.41
C LEU A 113 10.71 7.02 11.21
N GLN A 114 11.90 6.58 10.75
CA GLN A 114 13.17 6.92 11.38
C GLN A 114 13.49 8.41 11.26
N ALA A 115 13.26 9.00 10.09
CA ALA A 115 13.48 10.43 9.88
C ALA A 115 12.58 11.29 10.77
N ALA A 116 11.35 10.86 11.04
CA ALA A 116 10.40 11.56 11.91
C ALA A 116 10.75 11.50 13.39
N ALA A 117 11.66 10.62 13.82
CA ALA A 117 12.06 10.47 15.23
C ALA A 117 12.71 11.71 15.82
N VAL A 118 13.21 12.62 14.99
CA VAL A 118 13.85 13.89 15.39
C VAL A 118 12.87 15.06 15.60
N THR A 119 11.60 14.89 15.22
CA THR A 119 10.56 15.91 15.42
C THR A 119 10.06 15.95 16.86
N ASN A 120 9.27 16.97 17.21
CA ASN A 120 8.69 17.03 18.55
C ASN A 120 7.79 15.82 18.85
N PRO A 121 7.54 15.49 20.14
CA PRO A 121 6.82 14.26 20.50
C PRO A 121 5.44 14.13 19.88
N ASN A 122 4.67 15.22 19.76
CA ASN A 122 3.32 15.21 19.21
C ASN A 122 3.34 14.94 17.70
N THR A 123 4.16 15.66 16.96
CA THR A 123 4.36 15.46 15.52
C THR A 123 4.89 14.04 15.24
N ARG A 124 5.85 13.58 16.05
CA ARG A 124 6.40 12.22 15.96
C ARG A 124 5.33 11.16 16.14
N ALA A 125 4.49 11.28 17.18
CA ALA A 125 3.41 10.31 17.44
C ALA A 125 2.41 10.25 16.27
N THR A 126 2.04 11.40 15.70
CA THR A 126 1.17 11.50 14.53
C THR A 126 1.79 10.81 13.31
N ILE A 127 3.04 11.14 12.99
CA ILE A 127 3.74 10.54 11.84
C ILE A 127 3.91 9.05 12.07
N ALA A 128 4.30 8.60 13.26
CA ALA A 128 4.47 7.18 13.55
C ALA A 128 3.15 6.41 13.40
N GLY A 129 2.05 6.93 13.90
CA GLY A 129 0.72 6.32 13.71
C GLY A 129 0.33 6.23 12.24
N ALA A 130 0.50 7.31 11.49
CA ALA A 130 0.18 7.38 10.07
C ALA A 130 1.07 6.45 9.22
N VAL A 131 2.39 6.42 9.47
CA VAL A 131 3.33 5.53 8.76
C VAL A 131 3.04 4.06 9.08
N ASN A 132 2.77 3.71 10.33
CA ASN A 132 2.41 2.34 10.70
C ASN A 132 1.11 1.88 10.00
N LEU A 133 0.13 2.76 9.87
CA LEU A 133 -1.09 2.47 9.13
C LEU A 133 -0.79 2.26 7.63
N ALA A 134 0.03 3.11 7.02
CA ALA A 134 0.47 2.96 5.63
C ALA A 134 1.25 1.66 5.42
N LEU A 135 2.19 1.32 6.31
CA LEU A 135 2.94 0.04 6.28
C LEU A 135 2.02 -1.17 6.36
N ALA A 136 1.04 -1.16 7.26
CA ALA A 136 0.06 -2.25 7.38
C ALA A 136 -0.75 -2.41 6.09
N THR A 137 -1.12 -1.30 5.44
CA THR A 137 -1.85 -1.32 4.17
C THR A 137 -0.97 -1.86 3.03
N VAL A 138 0.28 -1.39 2.90
CA VAL A 138 1.21 -1.88 1.86
C VAL A 138 1.52 -3.37 2.05
N SER A 139 1.81 -3.82 3.29
CA SER A 139 2.01 -5.24 3.59
C SER A 139 0.78 -6.09 3.30
N GLY A 140 -0.42 -5.55 3.53
CA GLY A 140 -1.67 -6.18 3.13
C GLY A 140 -1.75 -6.36 1.61
N LEU A 141 -1.41 -5.33 0.83
CA LEU A 141 -1.36 -5.40 -0.64
C LEU A 141 -0.32 -6.41 -1.13
N GLU A 142 0.89 -6.41 -0.57
CA GLU A 142 1.94 -7.39 -0.90
C GLU A 142 1.46 -8.83 -0.73
N SER A 143 0.71 -9.11 0.34
CA SER A 143 0.18 -10.44 0.64
C SER A 143 -0.89 -10.94 -0.33
N LEU A 144 -1.57 -10.02 -1.04
CA LEU A 144 -2.61 -10.35 -2.03
C LEU A 144 -2.07 -10.63 -3.41
N ILE A 145 -0.91 -10.08 -3.74
CA ILE A 145 -0.33 -10.23 -5.08
C ILE A 145 0.15 -11.66 -5.26
N PRO A 146 -0.28 -12.35 -6.33
CA PRO A 146 0.22 -13.69 -6.62
C PRO A 146 1.75 -13.66 -6.76
N ALA A 147 2.45 -14.53 -6.03
CA ALA A 147 3.90 -14.62 -6.17
C ALA A 147 4.28 -14.97 -7.62
N PRO A 148 5.25 -14.30 -8.23
CA PRO A 148 5.82 -14.75 -9.49
C PRO A 148 6.35 -16.19 -9.27
N THR A 149 5.91 -17.12 -10.10
CA THR A 149 5.95 -18.59 -9.96
C THR A 149 7.36 -19.19 -9.90
N THR A 150 8.21 -18.85 -8.96
CA THR A 150 9.52 -19.49 -8.75
C THR A 150 9.93 -19.65 -7.29
N THR A 151 9.11 -19.27 -6.32
CA THR A 151 9.48 -19.41 -4.91
C THR A 151 8.38 -20.16 -4.15
N THR A 152 8.77 -21.24 -3.47
CA THR A 152 7.93 -21.96 -2.49
C THR A 152 7.22 -20.96 -1.59
N LEU A 153 5.89 -20.90 -1.70
CA LEU A 153 5.01 -20.09 -0.89
C LEU A 153 5.26 -20.38 0.59
N LYS A 154 6.02 -19.52 1.25
CA LYS A 154 5.92 -19.40 2.69
C LYS A 154 4.53 -18.78 2.91
N ALA A 155 3.60 -19.57 3.45
CA ALA A 155 2.27 -19.11 3.77
C ALA A 155 2.41 -17.83 4.60
N ALA A 156 2.10 -16.68 3.98
CA ALA A 156 2.04 -15.43 4.71
C ALA A 156 0.93 -15.56 5.75
N ALA A 157 1.20 -15.12 6.98
CA ALA A 157 0.18 -15.05 8.00
C ALA A 157 -1.02 -14.25 7.42
N PRO A 158 -2.27 -14.62 7.75
CA PRO A 158 -3.44 -13.93 7.22
C PRO A 158 -3.40 -12.47 7.67
N HIS A 159 -2.96 -11.57 6.78
CA HIS A 159 -3.05 -10.14 7.00
C HIS A 159 -4.51 -9.74 6.81
N VAL A 160 -5.10 -9.16 7.86
CA VAL A 160 -6.45 -8.61 7.77
C VAL A 160 -6.38 -7.35 6.92
N LEU A 161 -6.85 -7.46 5.69
CA LEU A 161 -7.02 -6.30 4.83
C LEU A 161 -8.06 -5.37 5.44
N LEU A 162 -7.68 -4.12 5.61
CA LEU A 162 -8.59 -3.09 6.06
C LEU A 162 -9.33 -2.53 4.84
N ALA A 163 -10.65 -2.42 4.92
CA ALA A 163 -11.39 -1.72 3.87
C ALA A 163 -10.93 -0.24 3.77
N PRO A 164 -10.94 0.38 2.58
CA PRO A 164 -10.55 1.77 2.36
C PRO A 164 -11.15 2.76 3.36
N ALA A 165 -12.43 2.63 3.65
CA ALA A 165 -13.14 3.46 4.64
C ALA A 165 -12.57 3.30 6.07
N VAL A 166 -12.12 2.09 6.44
CA VAL A 166 -11.51 1.82 7.75
C VAL A 166 -10.11 2.45 7.83
N ILE A 167 -9.32 2.39 6.75
CA ILE A 167 -8.00 3.03 6.69
C ILE A 167 -8.17 4.54 6.86
N THR A 168 -9.08 5.15 6.08
CA THR A 168 -9.40 6.58 6.17
C THR A 168 -9.85 6.99 7.57
N ALA A 169 -10.77 6.24 8.18
CA ALA A 169 -11.25 6.52 9.53
C ALA A 169 -10.13 6.44 10.58
N ARG A 170 -9.25 5.43 10.50
CA ARG A 170 -8.10 5.29 11.41
C ARG A 170 -7.10 6.42 11.24
N TYR A 171 -6.80 6.81 10.00
CA TYR A 171 -5.93 7.96 9.75
C TYR A 171 -6.50 9.24 10.35
N ASN A 172 -7.79 9.53 10.11
CA ASN A 172 -8.44 10.71 10.64
C ASN A 172 -8.45 10.72 12.18
N ALA A 173 -8.67 9.56 12.82
CA ALA A 173 -8.59 9.44 14.27
C ALA A 173 -7.17 9.73 14.82
N ILE A 174 -6.11 9.31 14.12
CA ILE A 174 -4.73 9.65 14.48
C ILE A 174 -4.53 11.17 14.40
N LEU A 175 -5.02 11.82 13.36
CA LEU A 175 -4.90 13.27 13.20
C LEU A 175 -5.69 14.03 14.27
N GLU A 176 -6.88 13.57 14.59
CA GLU A 176 -7.74 14.17 15.62
C GLU A 176 -7.08 14.11 17.00
N ALA A 177 -6.54 12.94 17.36
CA ALA A 177 -5.87 12.74 18.65
C ALA A 177 -4.68 13.70 18.89
N HIS A 178 -4.11 14.24 17.82
CA HIS A 178 -2.92 15.09 17.87
C HIS A 178 -3.12 16.53 17.38
N GLY A 179 -4.36 16.94 17.07
CA GLY A 179 -4.70 18.31 16.67
C GLY A 179 -4.38 18.66 15.21
N PHE A 180 -4.32 17.64 14.33
CA PHE A 180 -4.01 17.81 12.91
C PHE A 180 -5.22 17.59 11.98
N GLN A 181 -6.46 17.77 12.47
CA GLN A 181 -7.72 17.48 11.74
C GLN A 181 -7.81 18.16 10.38
N LYS A 182 -7.13 19.31 10.17
CA LYS A 182 -7.12 20.01 8.88
C LYS A 182 -6.51 19.21 7.72
N TYR A 183 -5.80 18.11 8.03
CA TYR A 183 -5.21 17.19 7.05
C TYR A 183 -6.00 15.87 6.91
N SER A 184 -7.21 15.80 7.48
CA SER A 184 -8.09 14.63 7.40
C SER A 184 -8.49 14.32 5.95
N LEU A 185 -8.58 13.02 5.65
CA LEU A 185 -9.07 12.52 4.36
C LEU A 185 -10.60 12.57 4.31
N ARG A 186 -11.15 12.74 3.10
CA ARG A 186 -12.60 12.79 2.83
C ARG A 186 -13.07 11.52 2.15
#